data_e728fe531b8fcd8e9a2be6ca2acf390a
#
_entry.id   e728fe531b8fcd8e9a2be6ca2acf390a
#
_cell.length_a   1.000
_cell.length_b   1.000
_cell.length_c   1.000
_cell.angle_alpha   90.00
_cell.angle_beta   90.00
_cell.angle_gamma   90.00
#
_symmetry.space_group_name_H-M   'P 1'
#
loop_
_entity.id
_entity.type
_entity.pdbx_description
1 polymer ?
#
loop_
_entity_poly.entity_id
_entity_poly.type
_entity_poly.pdbx_seq_one_letter_code
_entity_poly.pdbx_strand_id
1 'polypeptide(L)'
;MLGRDIVYIPQNGHEFLNPSKSIRSQLFDSMEKLGVGASDRDTFACEKLSQVGFSQPETILRMYSFQLSGGMAQRVTIALALCSKARLLIADEPTNGLDQDSKQQTLSLLNSLFPDAAKLMITHDISVAAACDRVLVLCGGRMLETGSASEVLSSPHHPYTKALLGALVENGMQETPNLRTETGVCPFYRRCPAATELCRREMPHQSAQGREWWCREE
;
A
#
# COMPACT_ATOMS: atom_id res chain seq x y z
N MET A 1 15.55 12.87 3.55
CA MET A 1 14.50 12.05 4.11
C MET A 1 13.66 11.44 2.99
N LEU A 2 12.67 12.13 2.41
CA LEU A 2 11.92 11.61 1.25
C LEU A 2 12.83 11.43 0.03
N GLY A 3 12.74 10.27 -0.63
CA GLY A 3 13.59 9.91 -1.79
C GLY A 3 14.99 9.40 -1.43
N ARG A 4 15.36 9.34 -0.14
CA ARG A 4 16.60 8.71 0.33
C ARG A 4 16.31 7.60 1.33
N ASP A 5 15.68 7.93 2.45
CA ASP A 5 15.41 6.99 3.55
C ASP A 5 13.96 6.49 3.52
N ILE A 6 13.06 7.25 2.88
CA ILE A 6 11.65 6.93 2.68
C ILE A 6 11.37 7.00 1.19
N VAL A 7 10.82 5.93 0.64
CA VAL A 7 10.37 5.86 -0.76
C VAL A 7 8.87 5.58 -0.81
N TYR A 8 8.26 6.08 -1.88
CA TYR A 8 6.84 5.94 -2.12
C TYR A 8 6.61 5.32 -3.51
N ILE A 9 5.84 4.25 -3.55
CA ILE A 9 5.34 3.63 -4.78
C ILE A 9 3.87 3.99 -4.89
N PRO A 10 3.47 4.79 -5.89
CA PRO A 10 2.10 5.25 -6.06
C PRO A 10 1.21 4.17 -6.67
N GLN A 11 -0.10 4.34 -6.51
CA GLN A 11 -1.13 3.52 -7.14
C GLN A 11 -1.05 3.59 -8.68
N ASN A 12 -0.80 4.77 -9.24
CA ASN A 12 -0.68 4.99 -10.67
C ASN A 12 0.75 5.43 -11.04
N GLY A 13 1.52 4.50 -11.61
CA GLY A 13 2.89 4.76 -12.04
C GLY A 13 3.00 5.88 -13.09
N HIS A 14 2.02 6.02 -13.99
CA HIS A 14 2.04 7.07 -15.02
C HIS A 14 1.97 8.49 -14.43
N GLU A 15 1.14 8.70 -13.42
CA GLU A 15 0.97 10.01 -12.77
C GLU A 15 2.21 10.43 -11.97
N PHE A 16 2.98 9.45 -11.52
CA PHE A 16 4.21 9.70 -10.77
C PHE A 16 5.38 10.08 -11.69
N LEU A 17 5.42 9.52 -12.90
CA LEU A 17 6.49 9.74 -13.85
C LEU A 17 6.30 11.09 -14.57
N ASN A 18 7.39 11.86 -14.70
CA ASN A 18 7.36 13.12 -15.45
C ASN A 18 7.22 12.84 -16.96
N PRO A 19 6.13 13.27 -17.61
CA PRO A 19 5.89 12.99 -19.01
C PRO A 19 6.86 13.73 -19.96
N SER A 20 7.50 14.80 -19.51
CA SER A 20 8.46 15.60 -20.29
C SER A 20 9.90 15.10 -20.22
N LYS A 21 10.18 14.08 -19.38
CA LYS A 21 11.51 13.49 -19.20
C LYS A 21 11.52 12.05 -19.63
N SER A 22 12.60 11.62 -20.32
CA SER A 22 12.82 10.20 -20.55
C SER A 22 13.03 9.44 -19.23
N ILE A 23 12.76 8.12 -19.24
CA ILE A 23 13.00 7.27 -18.07
C ILE A 23 14.46 7.34 -17.62
N ARG A 24 15.41 7.41 -18.56
CA ARG A 24 16.84 7.60 -18.28
C ARG A 24 17.06 8.87 -17.43
N SER A 25 16.51 10.01 -17.87
CA SER A 25 16.70 11.28 -17.14
C SER A 25 16.15 11.21 -15.71
N GLN A 26 15.00 10.57 -15.51
CA GLN A 26 14.36 10.44 -14.19
C GLN A 26 15.16 9.53 -13.26
N LEU A 27 15.68 8.41 -13.76
CA LEU A 27 16.58 7.54 -13.01
C LEU A 27 17.87 8.26 -12.64
N PHE A 28 18.44 9.02 -13.57
CA PHE A 28 19.67 9.79 -13.34
C PHE A 28 19.50 10.87 -12.28
N ASP A 29 18.37 11.61 -12.29
CA ASP A 29 18.03 12.58 -11.25
C ASP A 29 17.99 11.94 -9.84
N SER A 30 17.51 10.69 -9.77
CA SER A 30 17.45 9.93 -8.50
C SER A 30 18.85 9.46 -8.06
N MET A 31 19.66 8.98 -9.00
CA MET A 31 21.02 8.50 -8.75
C MET A 31 21.98 9.61 -8.35
N GLU A 32 21.81 10.81 -8.90
CA GLU A 32 22.60 11.98 -8.54
C GLU A 32 22.48 12.30 -7.06
N LYS A 33 21.26 12.20 -6.50
CA LYS A 33 21.00 12.38 -5.07
C LYS A 33 21.71 11.35 -4.19
N LEU A 34 22.04 10.19 -4.76
CA LEU A 34 22.81 9.13 -4.08
C LEU A 34 24.33 9.28 -4.23
N GLY A 35 24.78 10.22 -5.07
CA GLY A 35 26.20 10.42 -5.36
C GLY A 35 26.77 9.39 -6.35
N VAL A 36 25.94 8.75 -7.18
CA VAL A 36 26.41 7.84 -8.24
C VAL A 36 27.14 8.65 -9.31
N GLY A 37 28.38 8.24 -9.63
CA GLY A 37 29.22 8.88 -10.65
C GLY A 37 28.56 8.91 -12.02
N ALA A 38 28.78 9.96 -12.80
CA ALA A 38 28.13 10.12 -14.11
C ALA A 38 28.46 8.96 -15.08
N SER A 39 29.69 8.40 -15.01
CA SER A 39 30.14 7.26 -15.83
C SER A 39 29.36 5.97 -15.57
N ASP A 40 28.83 5.80 -14.35
CA ASP A 40 28.26 4.53 -13.89
C ASP A 40 26.74 4.52 -13.96
N ARG A 41 26.11 5.68 -14.21
CA ARG A 41 24.64 5.83 -14.16
C ARG A 41 23.91 4.98 -15.19
N ASP A 42 24.43 4.83 -16.41
CA ASP A 42 23.78 4.00 -17.42
C ASP A 42 23.78 2.52 -17.02
N THR A 43 24.92 2.01 -16.57
CA THR A 43 25.04 0.63 -16.08
C THR A 43 24.12 0.37 -14.89
N PHE A 44 24.14 1.28 -13.92
CA PHE A 44 23.31 1.19 -12.72
C PHE A 44 21.80 1.26 -13.06
N ALA A 45 21.40 2.12 -14.00
CA ALA A 45 20.02 2.23 -14.45
C ALA A 45 19.54 0.95 -15.15
N CYS A 46 20.37 0.39 -16.01
CA CYS A 46 20.08 -0.90 -16.65
C CYS A 46 19.94 -2.03 -15.64
N GLU A 47 20.82 -2.07 -14.64
CA GLU A 47 20.73 -3.05 -13.53
C GLU A 47 19.40 -2.92 -12.78
N LYS A 48 18.98 -1.70 -12.38
CA LYS A 48 17.72 -1.49 -11.66
C LYS A 48 16.49 -1.87 -12.49
N LEU A 49 16.49 -1.56 -13.78
CA LEU A 49 15.42 -1.97 -14.68
C LEU A 49 15.39 -3.50 -14.89
N SER A 50 16.55 -4.14 -14.95
CA SER A 50 16.63 -5.61 -15.04
C SER A 50 16.09 -6.27 -13.76
N GLN A 51 16.40 -5.72 -12.58
CA GLN A 51 15.90 -6.23 -11.29
C GLN A 51 14.36 -6.21 -11.19
N VAL A 52 13.70 -5.27 -11.86
CA VAL A 52 12.22 -5.21 -11.92
C VAL A 52 11.63 -5.94 -13.14
N GLY A 53 12.43 -6.75 -13.83
CA GLY A 53 11.97 -7.70 -14.86
C GLY A 53 11.92 -7.15 -16.27
N PHE A 54 12.68 -6.09 -16.60
CA PHE A 54 12.85 -5.68 -18.01
C PHE A 54 14.00 -6.44 -18.66
N SER A 55 13.72 -7.17 -19.74
CA SER A 55 14.72 -7.92 -20.51
C SER A 55 15.57 -7.04 -21.44
N GLN A 56 15.08 -5.85 -21.79
CA GLN A 56 15.75 -4.88 -22.65
C GLN A 56 15.77 -3.48 -21.98
N PRO A 57 16.54 -3.30 -20.91
CA PRO A 57 16.53 -2.07 -20.10
C PRO A 57 16.96 -0.83 -20.91
N GLU A 58 17.86 -0.96 -21.90
CA GLU A 58 18.33 0.13 -22.75
C GLU A 58 17.19 0.72 -23.60
N THR A 59 16.24 -0.10 -24.00
CA THR A 59 15.04 0.35 -24.71
C THR A 59 14.15 1.18 -23.79
N ILE A 60 13.93 0.70 -22.57
CA ILE A 60 13.11 1.40 -21.57
C ILE A 60 13.71 2.76 -21.20
N LEU A 61 15.03 2.85 -21.08
CA LEU A 61 15.71 4.11 -20.77
C LEU A 61 15.41 5.26 -21.75
N ARG A 62 15.17 4.90 -23.04
CA ARG A 62 14.86 5.87 -24.10
C ARG A 62 13.40 6.28 -24.13
N MET A 63 12.51 5.53 -23.49
CA MET A 63 11.07 5.79 -23.49
C MET A 63 10.70 6.94 -22.56
N TYR A 64 9.51 7.48 -22.81
CA TYR A 64 8.78 8.43 -21.95
C TYR A 64 7.61 7.71 -21.28
N SER A 65 7.07 8.28 -20.20
CA SER A 65 6.00 7.63 -19.45
C SER A 65 4.79 7.27 -20.29
N PHE A 66 4.39 8.09 -21.25
CA PHE A 66 3.24 7.85 -22.12
C PHE A 66 3.44 6.70 -23.14
N GLN A 67 4.66 6.19 -23.28
CA GLN A 67 4.98 5.05 -24.14
C GLN A 67 4.96 3.72 -23.37
N LEU A 68 4.79 3.74 -22.06
CA LEU A 68 4.76 2.57 -21.22
C LEU A 68 3.34 2.05 -21.07
N SER A 69 3.16 0.74 -20.89
CA SER A 69 1.92 0.21 -20.32
C SER A 69 1.82 0.50 -18.82
N GLY A 70 0.64 0.36 -18.21
CA GLY A 70 0.45 0.56 -16.77
C GLY A 70 1.40 -0.28 -15.92
N GLY A 71 1.54 -1.56 -16.23
CA GLY A 71 2.47 -2.45 -15.53
C GLY A 71 3.94 -2.10 -15.77
N MET A 72 4.31 -1.60 -16.96
CA MET A 72 5.66 -1.10 -17.22
C MET A 72 5.93 0.16 -16.42
N ALA A 73 5.00 1.11 -16.36
CA ALA A 73 5.13 2.33 -15.57
C ALA A 73 5.30 2.01 -14.09
N GLN A 74 4.55 1.07 -13.56
CA GLN A 74 4.67 0.61 -12.16
C GLN A 74 6.06 -0.01 -11.90
N ARG A 75 6.56 -0.87 -12.77
CA ARG A 75 7.92 -1.43 -12.64
C ARG A 75 8.99 -0.35 -12.70
N VAL A 76 8.83 0.67 -13.54
CA VAL A 76 9.76 1.81 -13.58
C VAL A 76 9.71 2.61 -12.28
N THR A 77 8.55 2.81 -11.65
CA THR A 77 8.48 3.47 -10.33
C THR A 77 9.18 2.66 -9.23
N ILE A 78 9.10 1.33 -9.28
CA ILE A 78 9.87 0.46 -8.38
C ILE A 78 11.37 0.60 -8.65
N ALA A 79 11.80 0.64 -9.92
CA ALA A 79 13.21 0.85 -10.27
C ALA A 79 13.74 2.22 -9.77
N LEU A 80 12.91 3.28 -9.84
CA LEU A 80 13.22 4.58 -9.24
C LEU A 80 13.36 4.50 -7.71
N ALA A 81 12.49 3.72 -7.05
CA ALA A 81 12.58 3.47 -5.61
C ALA A 81 13.87 2.73 -5.22
N LEU A 82 14.34 1.81 -6.07
CA LEU A 82 15.63 1.11 -5.88
C LEU A 82 16.85 2.03 -5.99
N CYS A 83 16.69 3.21 -6.62
CA CYS A 83 17.71 4.25 -6.59
C CYS A 83 17.66 5.05 -5.28
N SER A 84 17.52 4.37 -4.14
CA SER A 84 17.48 4.96 -2.81
C SER A 84 18.10 4.01 -1.77
N LYS A 85 18.30 4.50 -0.56
CA LYS A 85 18.68 3.70 0.61
C LYS A 85 17.47 3.61 1.55
N ALA A 86 16.34 3.15 1.01
CA ALA A 86 15.07 3.14 1.72
C ALA A 86 15.15 2.31 3.01
N ARG A 87 14.78 2.93 4.13
CA ARG A 87 14.50 2.27 5.41
C ARG A 87 12.99 2.08 5.61
N LEU A 88 12.19 2.84 4.86
CA LEU A 88 10.74 2.74 4.83
C LEU A 88 10.27 2.81 3.38
N LEU A 89 9.54 1.78 2.96
CA LEU A 89 8.81 1.72 1.71
C LEU A 89 7.33 1.95 1.99
N ILE A 90 6.74 2.95 1.37
CA ILE A 90 5.29 3.17 1.37
C ILE A 90 4.77 2.78 -0.02
N ALA A 91 3.89 1.81 -0.09
CA ALA A 91 3.27 1.36 -1.34
C ALA A 91 1.76 1.54 -1.27
N ASP A 92 1.24 2.36 -2.17
CA ASP A 92 -0.17 2.72 -2.24
C ASP A 92 -0.84 1.91 -3.35
N GLU A 93 -1.72 0.99 -2.96
CA GLU A 93 -2.44 0.06 -3.85
C GLU A 93 -1.52 -0.62 -4.89
N PRO A 94 -0.35 -1.19 -4.48
CA PRO A 94 0.66 -1.65 -5.44
C PRO A 94 0.21 -2.84 -6.28
N THR A 95 -0.90 -3.47 -5.94
CA THR A 95 -1.46 -4.65 -6.61
C THR A 95 -2.83 -4.38 -7.24
N ASN A 96 -3.24 -3.13 -7.32
CA ASN A 96 -4.55 -2.77 -7.88
C ASN A 96 -4.64 -3.17 -9.37
N GLY A 97 -5.76 -3.80 -9.74
CA GLY A 97 -6.02 -4.26 -11.11
C GLY A 97 -5.23 -5.50 -11.54
N LEU A 98 -4.50 -6.15 -10.64
CA LEU A 98 -3.77 -7.39 -10.91
C LEU A 98 -4.61 -8.62 -10.54
N ASP A 99 -4.40 -9.71 -11.29
CA ASP A 99 -4.86 -11.05 -10.91
C ASP A 99 -4.09 -11.60 -9.69
N GLN A 100 -4.58 -12.68 -9.08
CA GLN A 100 -4.04 -13.20 -7.83
C GLN A 100 -2.56 -13.61 -7.93
N ASP A 101 -2.15 -14.22 -9.05
CA ASP A 101 -0.77 -14.65 -9.24
C ASP A 101 0.17 -13.44 -9.39
N SER A 102 -0.25 -12.45 -10.16
CA SER A 102 0.47 -11.19 -10.36
C SER A 102 0.59 -10.37 -9.06
N LYS A 103 -0.43 -10.40 -8.18
CA LYS A 103 -0.37 -9.80 -6.84
C LYS A 103 0.74 -10.44 -6.00
N GLN A 104 0.76 -11.77 -5.91
CA GLN A 104 1.77 -12.48 -5.14
C GLN A 104 3.19 -12.26 -5.69
N GLN A 105 3.34 -12.24 -7.01
CA GLN A 105 4.62 -11.92 -7.65
C GLN A 105 5.08 -10.50 -7.29
N THR A 106 4.18 -9.52 -7.32
CA THR A 106 4.50 -8.12 -6.98
C THR A 106 4.92 -8.00 -5.51
N LEU A 107 4.21 -8.63 -4.58
CA LEU A 107 4.57 -8.61 -3.15
C LEU A 107 5.91 -9.30 -2.91
N SER A 108 6.14 -10.45 -3.53
CA SER A 108 7.42 -11.18 -3.46
C SER A 108 8.56 -10.35 -4.02
N LEU A 109 8.34 -9.66 -5.14
CA LEU A 109 9.31 -8.75 -5.73
C LEU A 109 9.66 -7.61 -4.78
N LEU A 110 8.66 -6.92 -4.21
CA LEU A 110 8.90 -5.84 -3.25
C LEU A 110 9.66 -6.33 -2.00
N ASN A 111 9.37 -7.54 -1.52
CA ASN A 111 10.08 -8.13 -0.40
C ASN A 111 11.53 -8.45 -0.72
N SER A 112 11.81 -9.00 -1.90
CA SER A 112 13.17 -9.32 -2.35
C SER A 112 14.02 -8.10 -2.66
N LEU A 113 13.40 -7.04 -3.20
CA LEU A 113 14.11 -5.82 -3.59
C LEU A 113 14.38 -4.86 -2.42
N PHE A 114 13.58 -4.94 -1.35
CA PHE A 114 13.71 -4.09 -0.15
C PHE A 114 13.75 -4.94 1.13
N PRO A 115 14.75 -5.86 1.29
CA PRO A 115 14.77 -6.80 2.40
C PRO A 115 14.90 -6.11 3.77
N ASP A 116 15.64 -5.00 3.84
CA ASP A 116 15.97 -4.30 5.09
C ASP A 116 15.03 -3.11 5.38
N ALA A 117 14.09 -2.82 4.49
CA ALA A 117 13.14 -1.72 4.67
C ALA A 117 11.87 -2.19 5.38
N ALA A 118 11.40 -1.39 6.35
CA ALA A 118 10.02 -1.50 6.81
C ALA A 118 9.06 -1.18 5.65
N LYS A 119 7.95 -1.91 5.54
CA LYS A 119 6.98 -1.75 4.44
C LYS A 119 5.62 -1.34 4.99
N LEU A 120 5.11 -0.21 4.51
CA LEU A 120 3.75 0.24 4.77
C LEU A 120 2.94 0.07 3.48
N MET A 121 2.06 -0.93 3.46
CA MET A 121 1.14 -1.19 2.36
C MET A 121 -0.19 -0.49 2.64
N ILE A 122 -0.65 0.35 1.72
CA ILE A 122 -2.00 0.91 1.74
C ILE A 122 -2.81 0.10 0.73
N THR A 123 -3.86 -0.56 1.18
CA THR A 123 -4.66 -1.43 0.31
C THR A 123 -6.08 -1.62 0.83
N HIS A 124 -7.01 -1.88 -0.06
CA HIS A 124 -8.34 -2.38 0.23
C HIS A 124 -8.46 -3.91 0.02
N ASP A 125 -7.38 -4.56 -0.41
CA ASP A 125 -7.34 -5.99 -0.67
C ASP A 125 -6.97 -6.77 0.59
N ILE A 126 -7.92 -7.54 1.11
CA ILE A 126 -7.74 -8.34 2.32
C ILE A 126 -6.67 -9.43 2.13
N SER A 127 -6.50 -9.96 0.91
CA SER A 127 -5.45 -10.95 0.64
C SER A 127 -4.04 -10.36 0.79
N VAL A 128 -3.86 -9.10 0.40
CA VAL A 128 -2.61 -8.36 0.61
C VAL A 128 -2.41 -8.04 2.08
N ALA A 129 -3.47 -7.60 2.78
CA ALA A 129 -3.42 -7.35 4.22
C ALA A 129 -3.07 -8.60 5.02
N ALA A 130 -3.60 -9.77 4.63
CA ALA A 130 -3.31 -11.06 5.26
C ALA A 130 -1.83 -11.50 5.10
N ALA A 131 -1.15 -11.01 4.07
CA ALA A 131 0.28 -11.29 3.84
C ALA A 131 1.22 -10.36 4.65
N CYS A 132 0.68 -9.41 5.41
CA CYS A 132 1.45 -8.49 6.26
C CYS A 132 1.58 -9.04 7.69
N ASP A 133 2.59 -8.55 8.44
CA ASP A 133 2.76 -8.91 9.86
C ASP A 133 1.67 -8.27 10.73
N ARG A 134 1.33 -7.02 10.44
CA ARG A 134 0.35 -6.22 11.18
C ARG A 134 -0.58 -5.51 10.21
N VAL A 135 -1.80 -5.29 10.66
CA VAL A 135 -2.79 -4.47 9.96
C VAL A 135 -3.29 -3.33 10.84
N LEU A 136 -3.69 -2.26 10.17
CA LEU A 136 -4.32 -1.10 10.75
C LEU A 136 -5.56 -0.79 9.90
N VAL A 137 -6.74 -0.89 10.50
CA VAL A 137 -8.02 -0.69 9.83
C VAL A 137 -8.45 0.77 9.97
N LEU A 138 -8.63 1.42 8.82
CA LEU A 138 -9.05 2.83 8.75
C LEU A 138 -10.48 2.95 8.21
N CYS A 139 -11.25 3.85 8.77
CA CYS A 139 -12.55 4.26 8.25
C CYS A 139 -12.77 5.76 8.51
N GLY A 140 -13.16 6.49 7.47
CA GLY A 140 -13.44 7.92 7.60
C GLY A 140 -12.27 8.73 8.19
N GLY A 141 -11.03 8.37 7.88
CA GLY A 141 -9.82 9.02 8.41
C GLY A 141 -9.49 8.69 9.87
N ARG A 142 -10.19 7.74 10.49
CA ARG A 142 -9.95 7.31 11.87
C ARG A 142 -9.47 5.87 11.92
N MET A 143 -8.54 5.60 12.83
CA MET A 143 -8.12 4.25 13.18
C MET A 143 -9.21 3.58 14.00
N LEU A 144 -9.61 2.38 13.59
CA LEU A 144 -10.66 1.62 14.26
C LEU A 144 -10.13 0.37 14.94
N GLU A 145 -9.13 -0.27 14.37
CA GLU A 145 -8.53 -1.49 14.92
C GLU A 145 -7.11 -1.67 14.39
N THR A 146 -6.19 -2.18 15.21
CA THR A 146 -4.85 -2.60 14.79
C THR A 146 -4.37 -3.80 15.60
N GLY A 147 -3.52 -4.63 14.99
CA GLY A 147 -2.96 -5.82 15.62
C GLY A 147 -2.16 -6.65 14.62
N SER A 148 -1.82 -7.90 15.00
CA SER A 148 -1.28 -8.85 14.01
C SER A 148 -2.32 -9.12 12.93
N ALA A 149 -1.89 -9.30 11.68
CA ALA A 149 -2.81 -9.54 10.57
C ALA A 149 -3.68 -10.78 10.83
N SER A 150 -3.06 -11.86 11.31
CA SER A 150 -3.76 -13.11 11.60
C SER A 150 -4.89 -12.93 12.63
N GLU A 151 -4.67 -12.20 13.73
CA GLU A 151 -5.68 -12.01 14.77
C GLU A 151 -6.79 -11.07 14.33
N VAL A 152 -6.44 -9.91 13.76
CA VAL A 152 -7.44 -8.92 13.33
C VAL A 152 -8.34 -9.47 12.23
N LEU A 153 -7.79 -10.27 11.30
CA LEU A 153 -8.58 -10.82 10.20
C LEU A 153 -9.37 -12.08 10.57
N SER A 154 -8.92 -12.86 11.57
CA SER A 154 -9.66 -14.06 12.01
C SER A 154 -10.66 -13.78 13.11
N SER A 155 -10.38 -12.83 14.00
CA SER A 155 -11.22 -12.50 15.17
C SER A 155 -11.26 -10.98 15.40
N PRO A 156 -11.91 -10.22 14.50
CA PRO A 156 -12.01 -8.77 14.61
C PRO A 156 -12.83 -8.33 15.82
N HIS A 157 -12.38 -7.27 16.50
CA HIS A 157 -13.13 -6.66 17.60
C HIS A 157 -14.10 -5.58 17.09
N HIS A 158 -13.61 -4.66 16.23
CA HIS A 158 -14.44 -3.54 15.81
C HIS A 158 -15.55 -3.99 14.82
N PRO A 159 -16.82 -3.59 15.01
CA PRO A 159 -17.93 -3.96 14.12
C PRO A 159 -17.72 -3.58 12.65
N TYR A 160 -16.94 -2.54 12.35
CA TYR A 160 -16.56 -2.19 10.99
C TYR A 160 -15.66 -3.26 10.36
N THR A 161 -14.66 -3.76 11.11
CA THR A 161 -13.78 -4.83 10.63
C THR A 161 -14.57 -6.11 10.38
N LYS A 162 -15.49 -6.46 11.29
CA LYS A 162 -16.44 -7.59 11.11
C LYS A 162 -17.26 -7.43 9.83
N ALA A 163 -17.82 -6.23 9.61
CA ALA A 163 -18.61 -5.93 8.41
C ALA A 163 -17.77 -5.94 7.12
N LEU A 164 -16.54 -5.42 7.18
CA LEU A 164 -15.61 -5.42 6.05
C LEU A 164 -15.28 -6.86 5.60
N LEU A 165 -14.97 -7.73 6.56
CA LEU A 165 -14.71 -9.14 6.29
C LEU A 165 -15.97 -9.89 5.85
N GLY A 166 -17.13 -9.59 6.43
CA GLY A 166 -18.41 -10.16 6.04
C GLY A 166 -18.86 -9.82 4.62
N ALA A 167 -18.39 -8.67 4.09
CA ALA A 167 -18.67 -8.25 2.71
C ALA A 167 -17.85 -8.99 1.64
N LEU A 168 -16.88 -9.81 2.04
CA LEU A 168 -16.11 -10.62 1.10
C LEU A 168 -16.99 -11.70 0.45
N VAL A 169 -16.68 -12.02 -0.81
CA VAL A 169 -17.39 -13.06 -1.58
C VAL A 169 -17.36 -14.40 -0.84
N GLU A 170 -16.22 -14.75 -0.26
CA GLU A 170 -15.97 -15.97 0.51
C GLU A 170 -16.87 -16.07 1.76
N ASN A 171 -17.29 -14.94 2.31
CA ASN A 171 -18.13 -14.83 3.51
C ASN A 171 -19.61 -14.52 3.20
N GLY A 172 -20.01 -14.64 1.93
CA GLY A 172 -21.41 -14.52 1.50
C GLY A 172 -21.89 -13.09 1.25
N MET A 173 -20.97 -12.12 1.06
CA MET A 173 -21.29 -10.74 0.65
C MET A 173 -22.35 -10.07 1.54
N GLN A 174 -22.16 -10.10 2.84
CA GLN A 174 -23.12 -9.54 3.79
C GLN A 174 -23.21 -8.03 3.64
N GLU A 175 -24.42 -7.54 3.40
CA GLU A 175 -24.67 -6.08 3.33
C GLU A 175 -24.74 -5.45 4.72
N THR A 176 -24.24 -4.24 4.82
CA THR A 176 -24.37 -3.40 6.02
C THR A 176 -25.12 -2.11 5.69
N PRO A 177 -26.47 -2.14 5.73
CA PRO A 177 -27.29 -0.99 5.37
C PRO A 177 -27.13 0.16 6.36
N ASN A 178 -27.52 1.37 5.94
CA ASN A 178 -27.62 2.49 6.86
C ASN A 178 -28.81 2.29 7.81
N LEU A 179 -28.50 2.13 9.08
CA LEU A 179 -29.50 1.94 10.14
C LEU A 179 -29.95 3.26 10.76
N ARG A 180 -29.18 4.34 10.59
CA ARG A 180 -29.42 5.66 11.18
C ARG A 180 -29.14 6.77 10.19
N THR A 181 -29.84 7.88 10.31
CA THR A 181 -29.62 9.09 9.51
C THR A 181 -28.55 9.99 10.11
N GLU A 182 -28.34 9.92 11.41
CA GLU A 182 -27.43 10.76 12.17
C GLU A 182 -25.98 10.29 12.03
N THR A 183 -25.04 11.22 12.18
CA THR A 183 -23.60 10.95 12.20
C THR A 183 -23.11 10.86 13.65
N GLY A 184 -22.01 10.12 13.85
CA GLY A 184 -21.33 10.00 15.14
C GLY A 184 -19.84 10.30 15.03
N VAL A 185 -19.16 10.34 16.16
CA VAL A 185 -17.69 10.41 16.23
C VAL A 185 -17.08 9.15 15.62
N CYS A 186 -17.71 7.98 15.85
CA CYS A 186 -17.37 6.76 15.14
C CYS A 186 -17.88 6.85 13.68
N PRO A 187 -17.02 6.73 12.67
CA PRO A 187 -17.43 6.85 11.27
C PRO A 187 -18.36 5.71 10.82
N PHE A 188 -18.35 4.59 11.53
CA PHE A 188 -19.25 3.46 11.26
C PHE A 188 -20.60 3.56 11.97
N TYR A 189 -20.83 4.58 12.79
CA TYR A 189 -22.05 4.75 13.62
C TYR A 189 -23.34 4.50 12.85
N ARG A 190 -23.48 5.05 11.66
CA ARG A 190 -24.72 4.94 10.84
C ARG A 190 -25.07 3.51 10.46
N ARG A 191 -24.07 2.65 10.29
CA ARG A 191 -24.22 1.27 9.83
C ARG A 191 -23.98 0.22 10.93
N CYS A 192 -23.49 0.65 12.10
CA CYS A 192 -23.17 -0.27 13.18
C CYS A 192 -24.43 -0.78 13.88
N PRO A 193 -24.72 -2.10 13.90
CA PRO A 193 -25.89 -2.63 14.60
C PRO A 193 -25.80 -2.45 16.13
N ALA A 194 -24.59 -2.48 16.69
CA ALA A 194 -24.30 -2.32 18.10
C ALA A 194 -24.09 -0.85 18.55
N ALA A 195 -24.37 0.13 17.67
CA ALA A 195 -24.13 1.53 18.02
C ALA A 195 -25.05 2.03 19.12
N THR A 196 -24.44 2.71 20.10
CA THR A 196 -25.13 3.36 21.21
C THR A 196 -25.04 4.88 21.09
N GLU A 197 -25.79 5.64 21.88
CA GLU A 197 -25.73 7.11 21.91
C GLU A 197 -24.30 7.62 22.26
N LEU A 198 -23.52 6.84 23.00
CA LEU A 198 -22.13 7.20 23.31
C LEU A 198 -21.24 7.20 22.06
N CYS A 199 -21.49 6.32 21.07
CA CYS A 199 -20.73 6.27 19.83
C CYS A 199 -20.90 7.55 18.97
N ARG A 200 -21.88 8.39 19.29
CA ARG A 200 -22.02 9.73 18.70
C ARG A 200 -21.00 10.71 19.22
N ARG A 201 -20.54 10.53 20.48
CA ARG A 201 -19.74 11.50 21.23
C ARG A 201 -18.30 11.09 21.39
N GLU A 202 -18.02 9.79 21.48
CA GLU A 202 -16.70 9.25 21.76
C GLU A 202 -16.43 7.90 21.08
N MET A 203 -15.16 7.59 20.95
CA MET A 203 -14.66 6.28 20.51
C MET A 203 -13.71 5.79 21.60
N PRO A 204 -14.17 4.97 22.55
CA PRO A 204 -13.33 4.48 23.64
C PRO A 204 -12.21 3.60 23.09
N HIS A 205 -10.99 3.87 23.52
CA HIS A 205 -9.82 3.07 23.17
C HIS A 205 -9.70 1.89 24.13
N GLN A 206 -9.49 0.72 23.59
CA GLN A 206 -9.21 -0.52 24.30
C GLN A 206 -7.93 -1.15 23.76
N SER A 207 -7.24 -1.90 24.61
CA SER A 207 -6.05 -2.64 24.23
C SER A 207 -5.93 -3.94 25.00
N ALA A 208 -5.56 -5.02 24.30
CA ALA A 208 -5.25 -6.31 24.88
C ALA A 208 -4.26 -7.08 24.00
N GLN A 209 -3.27 -7.72 24.60
CA GLN A 209 -2.35 -8.65 23.95
C GLN A 209 -1.68 -8.10 22.66
N GLY A 210 -1.35 -6.79 22.64
CA GLY A 210 -0.71 -6.15 21.48
C GLY A 210 -1.66 -5.75 20.35
N ARG A 211 -2.97 -5.87 20.57
CA ARG A 211 -4.05 -5.33 19.73
C ARG A 211 -4.63 -4.08 20.36
N GLU A 212 -5.15 -3.21 19.52
CA GLU A 212 -5.85 -2.00 19.94
C GLU A 212 -7.10 -1.82 19.07
N TRP A 213 -8.20 -1.37 19.71
CA TRP A 213 -9.43 -1.04 18.96
C TRP A 213 -10.18 0.12 19.63
N TRP A 214 -10.88 0.86 18.80
CA TRP A 214 -11.62 2.06 19.23
C TRP A 214 -13.12 1.78 19.20
N CYS A 215 -13.57 0.90 20.06
CA CYS A 215 -14.96 0.50 20.23
C CYS A 215 -15.22 0.00 21.65
N ARG A 216 -16.49 -0.03 22.07
CA ARG A 216 -16.93 -0.66 23.31
C ARG A 216 -17.19 -2.15 23.20
N GLU A 217 -17.49 -2.62 21.99
CA GLU A 217 -17.70 -4.05 21.73
C GLU A 217 -16.39 -4.82 22.00
N GLU A 218 -16.54 -5.93 22.71
CA GLU A 218 -15.48 -6.88 23.02
C GLU A 218 -15.32 -7.95 21.93
#